data_5e935f1cfdccd0254820c8aa0b874a0f
#
_entry.id   5e935f1cfdccd0254820c8aa0b874a0f
#
_cell.length_a   1.000
_cell.length_b   1.000
_cell.length_c   1.000
_cell.angle_alpha   90.00
_cell.angle_beta   90.00
_cell.angle_gamma   90.00
#
_symmetry.space_group_name_H-M   'P 1'
#
loop_
_entity.id
_entity.type
_entity.pdbx_description
1 polymer ?
#
loop_
_entity_poly.entity_id
_entity_poly.type
_entity_poly.pdbx_seq_one_letter_code
_entity_poly.pdbx_strand_id
1 'polypeptide(L)'
;YIGHSPSTGEDNNFKILDDISSYTLTFDGSSSSVVSASDDTIYSYNHRFVQGQRVTYNNGGGGNINGLTSGSAYFVIKQDHNNIKLATTAARAQSGTAEDLSLTGTSGSSHTLNVAFDGVNTKFKATHTTGKKARITRGAQLVLSVNGVIQQPHDSSTPSTGFGFDLDGTIVFSQAPQSTDAFWGHILTNNNVTFDISDNRVDHFSGDGSTSSFTLSKSPPNNENILVTIDGVVQYPNDSAGNIRAYSVAANVI
;
A
#
# COMPACT_ATOMS: atom_id res chain seq x y z
N TYR A 1 -17.64 1.88 -20.79
CA TYR A 1 -18.52 1.40 -19.69
C TYR A 1 -17.90 0.09 -19.16
N ILE A 2 -17.35 0.11 -17.99
CA ILE A 2 -16.76 -1.08 -17.37
C ILE A 2 -17.84 -1.71 -16.51
N GLY A 3 -18.15 -2.98 -16.81
CA GLY A 3 -19.28 -3.68 -16.27
C GLY A 3 -19.29 -3.77 -14.75
N HIS A 4 -20.43 -3.42 -14.19
CA HIS A 4 -20.74 -3.59 -12.79
C HIS A 4 -21.23 -5.02 -12.54
N SER A 5 -20.62 -5.73 -11.62
CA SER A 5 -21.19 -6.97 -11.08
C SER A 5 -21.90 -6.65 -9.76
N PRO A 6 -23.23 -6.72 -9.69
CA PRO A 6 -23.99 -6.17 -8.58
C PRO A 6 -24.31 -7.12 -7.44
N SER A 7 -23.87 -8.37 -7.42
CA SER A 7 -24.58 -9.32 -6.58
C SER A 7 -23.80 -10.17 -5.59
N THR A 8 -22.48 -10.03 -5.45
CA THR A 8 -21.73 -10.98 -4.62
C THR A 8 -20.83 -10.34 -3.56
N GLY A 9 -20.83 -9.02 -3.40
CA GLY A 9 -19.91 -8.37 -2.47
C GLY A 9 -18.45 -8.55 -2.86
N GLU A 10 -18.19 -9.08 -4.05
CA GLU A 10 -16.86 -9.16 -4.62
C GLU A 10 -16.44 -7.75 -5.04
N ASP A 11 -15.33 -7.33 -4.50
CA ASP A 11 -14.70 -6.06 -4.81
C ASP A 11 -14.53 -5.93 -6.32
N ASN A 12 -15.16 -4.91 -6.90
CA ASN A 12 -14.91 -4.54 -8.28
C ASN A 12 -13.40 -4.42 -8.50
N ASN A 13 -12.92 -4.96 -9.60
CA ASN A 13 -11.51 -4.92 -10.01
C ASN A 13 -10.98 -3.50 -10.26
N PHE A 14 -11.74 -2.48 -9.87
CA PHE A 14 -11.46 -1.09 -10.16
C PHE A 14 -11.82 -0.25 -8.94
N LYS A 15 -10.81 0.33 -8.29
CA LYS A 15 -11.01 1.22 -7.14
C LYS A 15 -10.45 2.60 -7.45
N ILE A 16 -11.16 3.63 -7.02
CA ILE A 16 -10.66 5.00 -7.12
C ILE A 16 -9.57 5.18 -6.06
N LEU A 17 -8.41 5.63 -6.51
CA LEU A 17 -7.35 6.10 -5.62
C LEU A 17 -7.80 7.41 -4.98
N ASP A 18 -7.57 7.57 -3.69
CA ASP A 18 -7.75 8.87 -3.03
C ASP A 18 -6.88 9.92 -3.73
N ASP A 19 -7.34 11.15 -3.71
CA ASP A 19 -6.52 12.26 -4.13
C ASP A 19 -5.28 12.35 -3.22
N ILE A 20 -4.12 12.16 -3.81
CA ILE A 20 -2.83 12.24 -3.13
C ILE A 20 -2.17 13.61 -3.29
N SER A 21 -2.78 14.52 -4.06
CA SER A 21 -2.24 15.85 -4.30
C SER A 21 -2.15 16.69 -3.02
N SER A 22 -2.96 16.36 -2.01
CA SER A 22 -2.85 16.95 -0.68
C SER A 22 -3.35 15.99 0.41
N TYR A 23 -2.70 16.05 1.57
CA TYR A 23 -3.15 15.39 2.79
C TYR A 23 -2.83 16.25 4.00
N THR A 24 -3.84 16.52 4.83
CA THR A 24 -3.68 17.29 6.06
C THR A 24 -4.01 16.40 7.26
N LEU A 25 -3.05 16.26 8.15
CA LEU A 25 -3.26 15.71 9.48
C LEU A 25 -3.57 16.86 10.42
N THR A 26 -4.71 16.80 11.13
CA THR A 26 -5.02 17.71 12.24
C THR A 26 -4.84 16.97 13.56
N PHE A 27 -4.22 17.59 14.53
CA PHE A 27 -3.92 17.00 15.83
C PHE A 27 -3.89 18.04 16.96
N ASP A 28 -4.05 17.57 18.19
CA ASP A 28 -3.93 18.41 19.37
C ASP A 28 -2.43 18.57 19.74
N GLY A 29 -1.86 19.71 19.32
CA GLY A 29 -0.46 20.01 19.57
C GLY A 29 -0.13 20.31 21.02
N SER A 30 -1.13 20.61 21.86
CA SER A 30 -0.98 20.89 23.30
C SER A 30 -1.04 19.64 24.18
N SER A 31 -1.46 18.52 23.61
CA SER A 31 -1.65 17.27 24.35
C SER A 31 -0.37 16.44 24.45
N SER A 32 0.07 16.15 25.68
CA SER A 32 1.21 15.25 25.93
C SER A 32 0.96 13.80 25.55
N SER A 33 -0.30 13.41 25.28
CA SER A 33 -0.62 12.10 24.70
C SER A 33 -0.45 12.04 23.17
N VAL A 34 -0.32 13.20 22.53
CA VAL A 34 -0.14 13.35 21.09
C VAL A 34 1.28 13.77 20.75
N VAL A 35 1.83 14.72 21.50
CA VAL A 35 3.21 15.21 21.33
C VAL A 35 4.05 14.77 22.50
N SER A 36 4.98 13.84 22.29
CA SER A 36 5.95 13.41 23.31
C SER A 36 7.20 14.27 23.24
N ALA A 37 7.43 15.05 24.29
CA ALA A 37 8.65 15.85 24.44
C ALA A 37 9.89 15.01 24.81
N SER A 38 9.69 13.80 25.38
CA SER A 38 10.81 12.91 25.74
C SER A 38 11.37 12.17 24.54
N ASP A 39 10.51 11.92 23.55
CA ASP A 39 10.85 11.12 22.36
C ASP A 39 10.86 11.95 21.09
N ASP A 40 10.48 13.25 21.14
CA ASP A 40 10.33 14.15 20.00
C ASP A 40 9.34 13.62 18.95
N THR A 41 8.29 12.94 19.39
CA THR A 41 7.34 12.29 18.49
C THR A 41 5.98 12.99 18.47
N ILE A 42 5.33 12.90 17.32
CA ILE A 42 3.91 13.25 17.13
C ILE A 42 3.17 11.96 16.81
N TYR A 43 2.19 11.63 17.65
CA TYR A 43 1.35 10.46 17.48
C TYR A 43 0.14 10.79 16.59
N SER A 44 -0.12 9.92 15.63
CA SER A 44 -1.37 9.90 14.87
C SER A 44 -1.66 8.49 14.39
N TYR A 45 -2.78 7.93 14.84
CA TYR A 45 -3.16 6.57 14.46
C TYR A 45 -3.18 6.39 12.94
N ASN A 46 -2.37 5.45 12.46
CA ASN A 46 -2.29 5.04 11.06
C ASN A 46 -2.05 6.22 10.07
N HIS A 47 -1.14 7.13 10.41
CA HIS A 47 -0.82 8.29 9.57
C HIS A 47 -0.38 7.88 8.15
N ARG A 48 -0.54 8.81 7.19
CA ARG A 48 -0.21 8.61 5.77
C ARG A 48 1.17 9.13 5.37
N PHE A 49 1.95 9.64 6.30
CA PHE A 49 3.27 10.20 5.99
C PHE A 49 4.28 9.12 5.63
N VAL A 50 5.22 9.50 4.78
CA VAL A 50 6.30 8.66 4.27
C VAL A 50 7.65 9.22 4.72
N GLN A 51 8.65 8.35 4.89
CA GLN A 51 10.00 8.75 5.25
C GLN A 51 10.55 9.81 4.29
N GLY A 52 11.06 10.92 4.83
CA GLY A 52 11.67 12.02 4.07
C GLY A 52 10.67 12.93 3.34
N GLN A 53 9.37 12.75 3.56
CA GLN A 53 8.32 13.58 2.96
C GLN A 53 8.34 14.99 3.56
N ARG A 54 8.29 16.02 2.71
CA ARG A 54 8.18 17.41 3.14
C ARG A 54 6.76 17.73 3.57
N VAL A 55 6.61 18.30 4.75
CA VAL A 55 5.33 18.73 5.32
C VAL A 55 5.42 20.20 5.74
N THR A 56 4.31 20.91 5.71
CA THR A 56 4.20 22.25 6.29
C THR A 56 3.46 22.15 7.62
N TYR A 57 4.08 22.63 8.68
CA TYR A 57 3.47 22.73 10.00
C TYR A 57 2.67 24.03 10.14
N ASN A 58 1.49 23.96 10.77
CA ASN A 58 0.72 25.13 11.15
C ASN A 58 0.13 24.93 12.56
N ASN A 59 0.20 25.95 13.39
CA ASN A 59 -0.26 25.92 14.79
C ASN A 59 -1.77 26.15 14.96
N GLY A 60 -2.56 26.27 13.86
CA GLY A 60 -4.00 26.45 13.92
C GLY A 60 -4.45 27.74 14.64
N GLY A 61 -3.59 28.72 14.75
CA GLY A 61 -3.84 29.98 15.49
C GLY A 61 -3.54 29.91 16.98
N GLY A 62 -2.98 28.81 17.48
CA GLY A 62 -2.49 28.63 18.85
C GLY A 62 -1.03 29.01 19.04
N GLY A 63 -0.44 28.59 20.16
CA GLY A 63 1.00 28.65 20.39
C GLY A 63 1.72 27.51 19.67
N ASN A 64 2.86 27.80 19.09
CA ASN A 64 3.67 26.76 18.42
C ASN A 64 4.06 25.63 19.39
N ILE A 65 4.19 24.40 18.86
CA ILE A 65 5.01 23.40 19.54
C ILE A 65 6.45 23.96 19.53
N ASN A 66 7.06 24.06 20.70
CA ASN A 66 8.44 24.55 20.76
C ASN A 66 9.37 23.60 19.98
N GLY A 67 10.29 24.15 19.22
CA GLY A 67 11.05 23.44 18.18
C GLY A 67 10.45 23.56 16.78
N LEU A 68 9.16 23.95 16.67
CA LEU A 68 8.51 24.17 15.38
C LEU A 68 8.05 25.62 15.19
N THR A 69 8.02 26.07 13.94
CA THR A 69 7.53 27.41 13.55
C THR A 69 6.37 27.26 12.58
N SER A 70 5.24 27.88 12.89
CA SER A 70 4.04 27.86 12.03
C SER A 70 4.34 28.44 10.65
N GLY A 71 3.87 27.76 9.60
CA GLY A 71 4.14 28.08 8.20
C GLY A 71 5.46 27.52 7.66
N SER A 72 6.32 26.97 8.53
CA SER A 72 7.60 26.39 8.10
C SER A 72 7.48 24.96 7.61
N ALA A 73 8.38 24.60 6.70
CA ALA A 73 8.49 23.25 6.17
C ALA A 73 9.42 22.38 7.02
N TYR A 74 9.02 21.14 7.20
CA TYR A 74 9.79 20.11 7.87
C TYR A 74 9.80 18.83 7.03
N PHE A 75 10.67 17.89 7.39
CA PHE A 75 10.78 16.60 6.74
C PHE A 75 10.48 15.49 7.74
N VAL A 76 9.63 14.57 7.33
CA VAL A 76 9.15 13.47 8.19
C VAL A 76 10.24 12.42 8.41
N ILE A 77 10.46 12.08 9.67
CA ILE A 77 11.15 10.86 10.10
C ILE A 77 10.07 9.90 10.56
N LYS A 78 9.78 8.88 9.74
CA LYS A 78 8.77 7.88 10.07
C LYS A 78 9.33 6.88 11.08
N GLN A 79 8.80 6.85 12.29
CA GLN A 79 9.19 5.89 13.31
C GLN A 79 8.45 4.57 13.12
N ASP A 80 7.13 4.64 13.00
CA ASP A 80 6.25 3.47 12.79
C ASP A 80 4.95 3.88 12.07
N HIS A 81 3.87 3.13 12.26
CA HIS A 81 2.57 3.41 11.65
C HIS A 81 1.81 4.56 12.32
N ASN A 82 2.17 4.89 13.55
CA ASN A 82 1.45 5.86 14.38
C ASN A 82 2.31 7.02 14.83
N ASN A 83 3.63 6.92 14.75
CA ASN A 83 4.55 7.91 15.28
C ASN A 83 5.48 8.46 14.19
N ILE A 84 5.61 9.77 14.19
CA ILE A 84 6.56 10.48 13.35
C ILE A 84 7.40 11.44 14.20
N LYS A 85 8.59 11.78 13.69
CA LYS A 85 9.38 12.92 14.12
C LYS A 85 9.56 13.88 12.95
N LEU A 86 9.99 15.08 13.23
CA LEU A 86 10.21 16.11 12.23
C LEU A 86 11.67 16.56 12.22
N ALA A 87 12.18 16.90 11.06
CA ALA A 87 13.51 17.46 10.87
C ALA A 87 13.44 18.71 9.98
N THR A 88 14.35 19.67 10.15
CA THR A 88 14.38 20.90 9.35
C THR A 88 14.92 20.70 7.93
N THR A 89 15.60 19.58 7.66
CA THR A 89 16.14 19.29 6.32
C THR A 89 15.95 17.83 5.94
N ALA A 90 15.89 17.55 4.63
CA ALA A 90 15.83 16.19 4.12
C ALA A 90 17.01 15.31 4.57
N ALA A 91 18.23 15.91 4.64
CA ALA A 91 19.43 15.20 5.10
C ALA A 91 19.30 14.78 6.58
N ARG A 92 18.80 15.68 7.44
CA ARG A 92 18.54 15.34 8.85
C ARG A 92 17.45 14.28 9.00
N ALA A 93 16.39 14.35 8.20
CA ALA A 93 15.38 13.31 8.19
C ALA A 93 15.96 11.95 7.78
N GLN A 94 16.84 11.93 6.80
CA GLN A 94 17.52 10.70 6.36
C GLN A 94 18.46 10.13 7.43
N SER A 95 19.15 10.99 8.20
CA SER A 95 20.03 10.58 9.31
C SER A 95 19.28 10.29 10.63
N GLY A 96 17.95 10.49 10.67
CA GLY A 96 17.14 10.32 11.87
C GLY A 96 17.31 11.42 12.91
N THR A 97 17.90 12.58 12.54
CA THR A 97 18.12 13.70 13.45
C THR A 97 16.88 14.61 13.49
N ALA A 98 16.08 14.43 14.54
CA ALA A 98 14.84 15.18 14.74
C ALA A 98 15.08 16.59 15.35
N GLU A 99 14.04 17.41 15.27
CA GLU A 99 13.91 18.63 16.09
C GLU A 99 13.52 18.23 17.52
N ASP A 100 14.06 18.93 18.49
CA ASP A 100 13.72 18.81 19.92
C ASP A 100 12.37 19.47 20.16
N LEU A 101 11.36 18.70 20.53
CA LEU A 101 10.00 19.17 20.76
C LEU A 101 9.72 19.41 22.23
N SER A 102 9.07 20.53 22.53
CA SER A 102 8.61 20.82 23.88
C SER A 102 7.21 21.44 23.86
N LEU A 103 6.41 21.15 24.88
CA LEU A 103 5.06 21.71 25.05
C LEU A 103 5.05 23.04 25.80
N THR A 104 6.22 23.59 26.15
CA THR A 104 6.31 24.88 26.84
C THR A 104 5.82 26.01 25.93
N GLY A 105 4.74 26.67 26.32
CA GLY A 105 4.11 27.74 25.54
C GLY A 105 3.23 27.27 24.39
N THR A 106 3.11 25.96 24.19
CA THR A 106 2.20 25.37 23.20
C THR A 106 0.76 25.52 23.64
N SER A 107 -0.13 25.84 22.72
CA SER A 107 -1.57 25.89 22.94
C SER A 107 -2.33 25.64 21.65
N GLY A 108 -3.53 25.10 21.76
CA GLY A 108 -4.42 24.84 20.62
C GLY A 108 -4.47 23.36 20.24
N SER A 109 -5.68 22.94 19.88
CA SER A 109 -6.01 21.56 19.53
C SER A 109 -6.10 21.30 18.01
N SER A 110 -5.77 22.32 17.21
CA SER A 110 -5.98 22.29 15.75
C SER A 110 -4.67 22.49 14.98
N HIS A 111 -3.56 21.98 15.52
CA HIS A 111 -2.30 21.96 14.78
C HIS A 111 -2.40 21.07 13.56
N THR A 112 -1.71 21.42 12.49
CA THR A 112 -1.73 20.64 11.26
C THR A 112 -0.34 20.34 10.73
N LEU A 113 -0.23 19.19 10.08
CA LEU A 113 0.87 18.85 9.17
C LEU A 113 0.23 18.60 7.79
N ASN A 114 0.62 19.41 6.83
CA ASN A 114 0.13 19.31 5.46
C ASN A 114 1.24 18.80 4.53
N VAL A 115 0.89 17.77 3.76
CA VAL A 115 1.65 17.30 2.59
C VAL A 115 0.88 17.72 1.35
N ALA A 116 1.59 18.19 0.33
CA ALA A 116 0.95 18.57 -0.93
C ALA A 116 1.90 18.33 -2.12
N PHE A 117 1.34 18.37 -3.32
CA PHE A 117 2.10 18.65 -4.53
C PHE A 117 2.68 20.05 -4.39
N ASP A 118 3.99 20.18 -4.39
CA ASP A 118 4.68 21.42 -4.03
C ASP A 118 5.95 21.67 -4.87
N GLY A 119 6.18 20.84 -5.88
CA GLY A 119 7.38 20.85 -6.70
C GLY A 119 8.63 20.30 -6.01
N VAL A 120 8.49 19.74 -4.80
CA VAL A 120 9.60 19.16 -4.00
C VAL A 120 9.30 17.71 -3.63
N ASN A 121 8.07 17.43 -3.16
CA ASN A 121 7.66 16.08 -2.78
C ASN A 121 7.51 15.18 -4.01
N THR A 122 8.17 14.05 -3.99
CA THR A 122 8.01 12.97 -4.99
C THR A 122 7.31 11.74 -4.45
N LYS A 123 7.08 11.63 -3.14
CA LYS A 123 6.57 10.43 -2.47
C LYS A 123 5.22 10.69 -1.82
N PHE A 124 4.24 9.85 -2.12
CA PHE A 124 2.88 9.98 -1.61
C PHE A 124 2.29 8.62 -1.27
N LYS A 125 1.57 8.53 -0.16
CA LYS A 125 0.95 7.28 0.27
C LYS A 125 -0.30 6.97 -0.54
N ALA A 126 -0.34 5.83 -1.20
CA ALA A 126 -1.53 5.36 -1.89
C ALA A 126 -2.58 4.88 -0.88
N THR A 127 -3.76 5.45 -0.96
CA THR A 127 -4.96 5.01 -0.25
C THR A 127 -6.14 4.98 -1.21
N HIS A 128 -7.15 4.20 -0.93
CA HIS A 128 -8.39 4.23 -1.71
C HIS A 128 -9.49 4.97 -0.94
N THR A 129 -10.55 5.38 -1.64
CA THR A 129 -11.63 6.26 -1.14
C THR A 129 -12.28 5.88 0.19
N THR A 130 -12.03 4.70 0.73
CA THR A 130 -12.44 4.32 2.08
C THR A 130 -11.37 4.62 3.14
N GLY A 131 -10.26 5.28 2.78
CA GLY A 131 -9.13 5.58 3.67
C GLY A 131 -8.28 4.38 4.03
N LYS A 132 -8.57 3.19 3.49
CA LYS A 132 -7.76 2.00 3.70
C LYS A 132 -6.52 2.04 2.81
N LYS A 133 -5.40 1.51 3.29
CA LYS A 133 -4.18 1.39 2.49
C LYS A 133 -4.44 0.49 1.28
N ALA A 134 -4.04 0.97 0.11
CA ALA A 134 -4.12 0.18 -1.10
C ALA A 134 -3.08 -0.95 -1.07
N ARG A 135 -3.49 -2.16 -1.37
CA ARG A 135 -2.58 -3.30 -1.48
C ARG A 135 -2.11 -3.42 -2.92
N ILE A 136 -1.05 -2.69 -3.23
CA ILE A 136 -0.45 -2.61 -4.55
C ILE A 136 0.89 -3.33 -4.50
N THR A 137 1.14 -4.19 -5.47
CA THR A 137 2.38 -4.97 -5.57
C THR A 137 3.19 -4.66 -6.82
N ARG A 138 2.57 -3.98 -7.80
CA ARG A 138 3.20 -3.57 -9.07
C ARG A 138 2.69 -2.22 -9.51
N GLY A 139 3.54 -1.41 -10.12
CA GLY A 139 3.17 -0.11 -10.69
C GLY A 139 2.04 -0.21 -11.73
N ALA A 140 2.03 -1.27 -12.52
CA ALA A 140 0.97 -1.53 -13.51
C ALA A 140 -0.45 -1.72 -12.94
N GLN A 141 -0.59 -1.89 -11.62
CA GLN A 141 -1.89 -1.91 -10.93
C GLN A 141 -2.44 -0.49 -10.68
N LEU A 142 -1.68 0.54 -11.01
CA LEU A 142 -2.09 1.93 -10.91
C LEU A 142 -2.19 2.58 -12.29
N VAL A 143 -3.26 3.33 -12.51
CA VAL A 143 -3.35 4.30 -13.59
C VAL A 143 -3.39 5.67 -12.93
N LEU A 144 -2.35 6.45 -13.12
CA LEU A 144 -2.20 7.78 -12.54
C LEU A 144 -2.18 8.82 -13.64
N SER A 145 -2.83 9.94 -13.43
CA SER A 145 -2.79 11.09 -14.31
C SER A 145 -2.36 12.33 -13.54
N VAL A 146 -1.45 13.09 -14.12
CA VAL A 146 -1.07 14.43 -13.69
C VAL A 146 -1.35 15.38 -14.86
N ASN A 147 -2.18 16.39 -14.63
CA ASN A 147 -2.66 17.33 -15.67
C ASN A 147 -3.26 16.65 -16.91
N GLY A 148 -3.97 15.53 -16.73
CA GLY A 148 -4.56 14.78 -17.83
C GLY A 148 -3.57 13.86 -18.58
N VAL A 149 -2.28 13.90 -18.25
CA VAL A 149 -1.25 13.03 -18.84
C VAL A 149 -1.11 11.76 -18.00
N ILE A 150 -1.35 10.61 -18.62
CA ILE A 150 -1.14 9.30 -17.98
C ILE A 150 0.34 9.11 -17.74
N GLN A 151 0.66 8.79 -16.49
CA GLN A 151 2.04 8.56 -16.05
C GLN A 151 2.46 7.11 -16.32
N GLN A 152 3.66 6.92 -16.82
CA GLN A 152 4.22 5.59 -17.08
C GLN A 152 4.54 4.88 -15.75
N PRO A 153 4.01 3.66 -15.51
CA PRO A 153 4.31 2.90 -14.30
C PRO A 153 5.65 2.15 -14.39
N HIS A 154 6.37 2.09 -13.28
CA HIS A 154 7.57 1.28 -13.10
C HIS A 154 7.49 0.46 -11.81
N ASP A 155 8.04 -0.75 -11.81
CA ASP A 155 8.15 -1.60 -10.61
C ASP A 155 9.46 -1.29 -9.84
N SER A 156 9.78 -0.01 -9.66
CA SER A 156 10.98 0.48 -8.99
C SER A 156 10.63 1.62 -8.06
N SER A 157 11.29 1.70 -6.91
CA SER A 157 11.21 2.85 -6.00
C SER A 157 12.03 4.06 -6.46
N THR A 158 12.76 3.94 -7.58
CA THR A 158 13.57 4.99 -8.19
C THR A 158 13.28 5.11 -9.69
N PRO A 159 12.06 5.53 -10.09
CA PRO A 159 11.70 5.61 -11.49
C PRO A 159 12.48 6.70 -12.21
N SER A 160 12.90 6.43 -13.46
CA SER A 160 13.54 7.44 -14.31
C SER A 160 12.55 8.33 -15.05
N THR A 161 11.31 7.84 -15.25
CA THR A 161 10.18 8.55 -15.86
C THR A 161 8.89 8.19 -15.13
N GLY A 162 7.83 8.97 -15.30
CA GLY A 162 6.50 8.69 -14.76
C GLY A 162 6.50 8.46 -13.25
N PHE A 163 6.09 7.28 -12.81
CA PHE A 163 6.09 6.95 -11.38
C PHE A 163 6.54 5.51 -11.13
N GLY A 164 7.09 5.30 -9.97
CA GLY A 164 7.38 4.00 -9.39
C GLY A 164 6.56 3.72 -8.16
N PHE A 165 6.82 2.58 -7.56
CA PHE A 165 6.04 2.11 -6.43
C PHE A 165 6.94 1.40 -5.43
N ASP A 166 6.75 1.71 -4.15
CA ASP A 166 7.42 1.04 -3.04
C ASP A 166 6.46 0.03 -2.37
N LEU A 167 6.99 -1.09 -1.91
CA LEU A 167 6.23 -2.22 -1.33
C LEU A 167 5.37 -1.83 -0.11
N ASP A 168 5.67 -0.70 0.52
CA ASP A 168 4.86 -0.18 1.63
C ASP A 168 3.59 0.59 1.17
N GLY A 169 3.32 0.66 -0.13
CA GLY A 169 2.20 1.38 -0.73
C GLY A 169 2.50 2.85 -1.00
N THR A 170 3.75 3.21 -1.22
CA THR A 170 4.17 4.57 -1.56
C THR A 170 4.32 4.71 -3.07
N ILE A 171 3.64 5.69 -3.65
CA ILE A 171 3.85 6.15 -5.03
C ILE A 171 5.06 7.08 -5.02
N VAL A 172 5.98 6.86 -5.95
CA VAL A 172 7.18 7.68 -6.11
C VAL A 172 7.19 8.25 -7.53
N PHE A 173 7.00 9.56 -7.67
CA PHE A 173 7.13 10.22 -8.97
C PHE A 173 8.60 10.44 -9.31
N SER A 174 8.94 10.31 -10.59
CA SER A 174 10.30 10.63 -11.09
C SER A 174 10.60 12.12 -11.01
N GLN A 175 9.56 12.97 -11.10
CA GLN A 175 9.63 14.41 -10.92
C GLN A 175 8.53 14.85 -9.96
N ALA A 176 8.85 15.81 -9.09
CA ALA A 176 7.89 16.32 -8.11
C ALA A 176 6.74 17.07 -8.81
N PRO A 177 5.48 16.66 -8.60
CA PRO A 177 4.33 17.39 -9.12
C PRO A 177 4.24 18.80 -8.50
N GLN A 178 3.79 19.77 -9.30
CA GLN A 178 3.65 21.17 -8.87
C GLN A 178 2.31 21.38 -8.15
N SER A 179 2.24 22.44 -7.35
CA SER A 179 1.01 22.78 -6.61
C SER A 179 -0.21 23.09 -7.48
N THR A 180 0.00 23.36 -8.75
CA THR A 180 -1.06 23.61 -9.75
C THR A 180 -1.47 22.37 -10.52
N ASP A 181 -0.78 21.24 -10.31
CA ASP A 181 -1.04 20.01 -11.05
C ASP A 181 -2.31 19.32 -10.56
N ALA A 182 -3.21 19.04 -11.48
CA ALA A 182 -4.40 18.25 -11.21
C ALA A 182 -4.06 16.75 -11.19
N PHE A 183 -4.58 16.03 -10.21
CA PHE A 183 -4.35 14.61 -10.04
C PHE A 183 -5.64 13.80 -10.07
N TRP A 184 -5.58 12.65 -10.67
CA TRP A 184 -6.53 11.57 -10.45
C TRP A 184 -5.84 10.22 -10.63
N GLY A 185 -6.38 9.19 -10.01
CA GLY A 185 -5.82 7.85 -10.13
C GLY A 185 -6.83 6.75 -9.90
N HIS A 186 -6.54 5.59 -10.47
CA HIS A 186 -7.29 4.37 -10.27
C HIS A 186 -6.38 3.22 -9.89
N ILE A 187 -6.89 2.36 -9.01
CA ILE A 187 -6.26 1.11 -8.65
C ILE A 187 -6.94 0.00 -9.46
N LEU A 188 -6.18 -0.65 -10.29
CA LEU A 188 -6.60 -1.85 -11.00
C LEU A 188 -6.35 -3.03 -10.08
N THR A 189 -7.29 -3.34 -9.20
CA THR A 189 -7.18 -4.54 -8.38
C THR A 189 -7.73 -5.72 -9.16
N ASN A 190 -6.88 -6.68 -9.41
CA ASN A 190 -7.36 -8.01 -9.75
C ASN A 190 -7.49 -8.78 -8.44
N ASN A 191 -8.72 -9.06 -8.01
CA ASN A 191 -8.99 -9.96 -6.88
C ASN A 191 -8.77 -11.42 -7.27
N ASN A 192 -8.51 -11.69 -8.53
CA ASN A 192 -7.99 -12.96 -8.91
C ASN A 192 -6.58 -13.08 -8.36
N VAL A 193 -6.38 -14.03 -7.48
CA VAL A 193 -5.13 -14.74 -7.32
C VAL A 193 -4.43 -14.65 -8.67
N THR A 194 -3.32 -13.96 -8.71
CA THR A 194 -2.45 -13.96 -9.87
C THR A 194 -2.30 -15.41 -10.26
N PHE A 195 -2.82 -15.76 -11.41
CA PHE A 195 -2.53 -17.05 -12.00
C PHE A 195 -1.06 -16.98 -12.40
N ASP A 196 -0.21 -17.23 -11.41
CA ASP A 196 1.22 -17.31 -11.66
C ASP A 196 1.43 -18.61 -12.41
N ILE A 197 1.59 -18.47 -13.74
CA ILE A 197 1.90 -19.61 -14.60
C ILE A 197 3.20 -20.31 -14.13
N SER A 198 4.07 -19.60 -13.40
CA SER A 198 5.25 -20.20 -12.75
C SER A 198 4.88 -21.18 -11.62
N ASP A 199 3.65 -21.11 -11.12
CA ASP A 199 3.13 -22.00 -10.08
C ASP A 199 2.44 -23.25 -10.62
N ASN A 200 2.26 -23.34 -11.93
CA ASN A 200 1.84 -24.58 -12.59
C ASN A 200 2.93 -25.63 -12.43
N ARG A 201 2.60 -26.67 -11.70
CA ARG A 201 3.48 -27.83 -11.48
C ARG A 201 2.94 -29.02 -12.25
N VAL A 202 3.84 -29.81 -12.77
CA VAL A 202 3.52 -31.09 -13.35
C VAL A 202 4.28 -32.15 -12.54
N ASP A 203 3.53 -32.96 -11.82
CA ASP A 203 4.07 -34.11 -11.09
C ASP A 203 3.84 -35.36 -11.94
N HIS A 204 4.88 -36.16 -12.10
CA HIS A 204 4.83 -37.44 -12.81
C HIS A 204 5.01 -38.59 -11.83
N PHE A 205 4.13 -39.55 -11.89
CA PHE A 205 4.17 -40.75 -11.09
C PHE A 205 4.13 -41.98 -11.97
N SER A 206 4.76 -43.06 -11.55
CA SER A 206 4.66 -44.37 -12.20
C SER A 206 3.81 -45.27 -11.35
N GLY A 207 2.76 -45.84 -11.94
CA GLY A 207 1.92 -46.82 -11.28
C GLY A 207 2.68 -48.16 -11.13
N ASP A 208 2.51 -48.82 -10.01
CA ASP A 208 3.07 -50.15 -9.68
C ASP A 208 1.97 -51.22 -9.48
N GLY A 209 0.72 -50.85 -9.74
CA GLY A 209 -0.44 -51.69 -9.57
C GLY A 209 -0.92 -51.92 -8.12
N SER A 210 -0.25 -51.27 -7.14
CA SER A 210 -0.57 -51.38 -5.70
C SER A 210 -0.66 -50.06 -4.99
N THR A 211 0.16 -49.08 -5.36
CA THR A 211 0.15 -47.73 -4.78
C THR A 211 -1.03 -46.92 -5.29
N SER A 212 -1.86 -46.43 -4.35
CA SER A 212 -3.07 -45.64 -4.64
C SER A 212 -2.97 -44.20 -4.09
N SER A 213 -1.86 -43.82 -3.46
CA SER A 213 -1.67 -42.48 -2.89
C SER A 213 -0.34 -41.91 -3.32
N PHE A 214 -0.37 -40.70 -3.88
CA PHE A 214 0.80 -40.02 -4.43
C PHE A 214 0.95 -38.64 -3.81
N THR A 215 2.19 -38.26 -3.44
CA THR A 215 2.48 -36.97 -2.83
C THR A 215 2.81 -35.96 -3.92
N LEU A 216 1.99 -34.92 -4.02
CA LEU A 216 2.18 -33.80 -4.93
C LEU A 216 3.28 -32.87 -4.42
N SER A 217 3.99 -32.22 -5.33
CA SER A 217 5.01 -31.22 -5.02
C SER A 217 4.42 -29.95 -4.35
N LYS A 218 3.10 -29.72 -4.50
CA LYS A 218 2.37 -28.62 -3.88
C LYS A 218 0.96 -29.06 -3.49
N SER A 219 0.44 -28.52 -2.38
CA SER A 219 -0.94 -28.73 -1.93
C SER A 219 -1.89 -27.88 -2.77
N PRO A 220 -2.82 -28.47 -3.53
CA PRO A 220 -3.86 -27.71 -4.23
C PRO A 220 -4.94 -27.26 -3.24
N PRO A 221 -5.65 -26.17 -3.53
CA PRO A 221 -6.73 -25.66 -2.65
C PRO A 221 -7.91 -26.62 -2.52
N ASN A 222 -8.23 -27.35 -3.58
CA ASN A 222 -9.32 -28.36 -3.64
C ASN A 222 -9.06 -29.35 -4.78
N ASN A 223 -9.94 -30.37 -4.88
CA ASN A 223 -9.83 -31.45 -5.88
C ASN A 223 -9.93 -30.95 -7.32
N GLU A 224 -10.72 -29.90 -7.56
CA GLU A 224 -10.99 -29.36 -8.89
C GLU A 224 -9.84 -28.46 -9.42
N ASN A 225 -8.85 -28.13 -8.59
CA ASN A 225 -7.74 -27.28 -8.98
C ASN A 225 -6.56 -28.03 -9.61
N ILE A 226 -6.69 -29.34 -9.81
CA ILE A 226 -5.68 -30.15 -10.49
C ILE A 226 -6.31 -30.92 -11.65
N LEU A 227 -5.50 -31.17 -12.67
CA LEU A 227 -5.84 -32.06 -13.77
C LEU A 227 -5.02 -33.34 -13.64
N VAL A 228 -5.69 -34.45 -13.44
CA VAL A 228 -5.07 -35.79 -13.35
C VAL A 228 -5.32 -36.55 -14.61
N THR A 229 -4.29 -37.19 -15.16
CA THR A 229 -4.40 -38.10 -16.29
C THR A 229 -3.69 -39.41 -15.98
N ILE A 230 -4.31 -40.52 -16.40
CA ILE A 230 -3.68 -41.84 -16.38
C ILE A 230 -3.68 -42.35 -17.84
N ASP A 231 -2.49 -42.65 -18.36
CA ASP A 231 -2.32 -43.08 -19.76
C ASP A 231 -2.99 -42.12 -20.77
N GLY A 232 -2.96 -40.82 -20.49
CA GLY A 232 -3.57 -39.78 -21.31
C GLY A 232 -5.10 -39.62 -21.11
N VAL A 233 -5.73 -40.42 -20.27
CA VAL A 233 -7.18 -40.32 -19.97
C VAL A 233 -7.37 -39.44 -18.75
N VAL A 234 -8.14 -38.34 -18.89
CA VAL A 234 -8.48 -37.42 -17.80
C VAL A 234 -9.32 -38.13 -16.74
N GLN A 235 -8.90 -38.00 -15.50
CA GLN A 235 -9.61 -38.52 -14.33
C GLN A 235 -10.53 -37.44 -13.76
N TYR A 236 -11.68 -37.87 -13.25
CA TYR A 236 -12.66 -36.96 -12.66
C TYR A 236 -12.47 -36.83 -11.15
N PRO A 237 -12.35 -35.63 -10.59
CA PRO A 237 -12.17 -35.42 -9.14
C PRO A 237 -13.46 -35.75 -8.37
N ASN A 238 -13.32 -36.09 -7.08
CA ASN A 238 -14.41 -35.97 -6.14
C ASN A 238 -14.85 -34.52 -6.05
N ASP A 239 -16.12 -34.21 -6.12
CA ASP A 239 -16.62 -32.85 -6.10
C ASP A 239 -17.10 -32.42 -4.70
N SER A 240 -17.30 -31.12 -4.53
CA SER A 240 -17.81 -30.53 -3.28
C SER A 240 -19.28 -30.92 -2.96
N ALA A 241 -20.00 -31.50 -3.90
CA ALA A 241 -21.34 -32.02 -3.70
C ALA A 241 -21.34 -33.46 -3.11
N GLY A 242 -20.16 -34.02 -2.83
CA GLY A 242 -20.00 -35.34 -2.21
C GLY A 242 -20.06 -36.52 -3.18
N ASN A 243 -20.00 -36.30 -4.50
CA ASN A 243 -19.89 -37.38 -5.46
C ASN A 243 -18.49 -37.97 -5.44
N ILE A 244 -18.40 -39.27 -5.18
CA ILE A 244 -17.17 -40.04 -5.24
C ILE A 244 -16.85 -40.35 -6.71
N ARG A 245 -15.66 -39.97 -7.15
CA ARG A 245 -15.17 -40.13 -8.51
C ARG A 245 -13.83 -40.88 -8.52
N ALA A 246 -12.95 -40.54 -9.45
CA ALA A 246 -11.68 -41.25 -9.63
C ALA A 246 -10.61 -40.91 -8.57
N TYR A 247 -10.60 -39.70 -8.04
CA TYR A 247 -9.61 -39.27 -7.05
C TYR A 247 -10.13 -38.20 -6.09
N SER A 248 -9.45 -38.08 -4.97
CA SER A 248 -9.60 -36.97 -4.01
C SER A 248 -8.22 -36.49 -3.59
N VAL A 249 -8.15 -35.25 -3.07
CA VAL A 249 -6.92 -34.69 -2.53
C VAL A 249 -7.12 -34.30 -1.08
N ALA A 250 -6.16 -34.69 -0.22
CA ALA A 250 -6.09 -34.27 1.17
C ALA A 250 -4.70 -33.64 1.41
N ALA A 251 -4.65 -32.36 1.69
CA ALA A 251 -3.43 -31.57 1.72
C ALA A 251 -2.65 -31.71 0.38
N ASN A 252 -1.50 -32.35 0.37
CA ASN A 252 -0.72 -32.58 -0.84
C ASN A 252 -0.69 -34.08 -1.25
N VAL A 253 -1.67 -34.89 -0.82
CA VAL A 253 -1.76 -36.30 -1.19
C VAL A 253 -3.01 -36.51 -2.03
N ILE A 254 -2.82 -37.11 -3.20
CA ILE A 254 -3.89 -37.54 -4.12
C ILE A 254 -4.10 -39.04 -4.03
#